data_61a7f3c2effb7fd6e2b91fd78021ae52
#
_entry.id   61a7f3c2effb7fd6e2b91fd78021ae52
#
_cell.length_a   1.000
_cell.length_b   1.000
_cell.length_c   1.000
_cell.angle_alpha   90.00
_cell.angle_beta   90.00
_cell.angle_gamma   90.00
#
_symmetry.space_group_name_H-M   'P 1'
#
loop_
_entity.id
_entity.type
_entity.pdbx_description
1 polymer ?
#
loop_
_entity_poly.entity_id
_entity_poly.type
_entity_poly.pdbx_seq_one_letter_code
_entity_poly.pdbx_strand_id
1 'polypeptide(L)'
;LQRERMKVTYTDVASEQMASALKIQRDAEAPIRQAIQSGGYPLEINPEKQARHMAGMAIPGRSVITVSMEELQAIINAKAGSGKINLTDDFKKWKNTEIIDAGKEIGYTINRNGDIMIARSIKIHYSKSGTHGVPFSGRWKK
;
A
#
# COMPACT_ATOMS: atom_id res chain seq x y z
N LEU A 1 -44.17 -9.72 12.10
CA LEU A 1 -43.45 -9.11 13.22
C LEU A 1 -42.21 -9.90 13.57
N GLN A 2 -42.33 -11.20 13.77
CA GLN A 2 -41.18 -12.02 14.09
C GLN A 2 -40.15 -12.05 12.94
N ARG A 3 -40.64 -12.08 11.71
CA ARG A 3 -39.77 -12.02 10.56
C ARG A 3 -38.95 -10.75 10.52
N GLU A 4 -39.59 -9.63 10.80
CA GLU A 4 -38.90 -8.37 10.81
C GLU A 4 -37.83 -8.31 11.91
N ARG A 5 -38.16 -8.82 13.09
CA ARG A 5 -37.23 -8.90 14.20
C ARG A 5 -36.03 -9.78 13.85
N MET A 6 -36.27 -10.93 13.25
CA MET A 6 -35.18 -11.81 12.85
C MET A 6 -34.30 -11.16 11.80
N LYS A 7 -34.92 -10.48 10.83
CA LYS A 7 -34.17 -9.77 9.80
C LYS A 7 -33.30 -8.67 10.36
N VAL A 8 -33.83 -7.88 11.28
CA VAL A 8 -33.07 -6.81 11.94
C VAL A 8 -31.93 -7.39 12.78
N THR A 9 -32.22 -8.43 13.54
CA THR A 9 -31.20 -9.10 14.37
C THR A 9 -30.06 -9.65 13.50
N TYR A 10 -30.38 -10.27 12.37
CA TYR A 10 -29.39 -10.81 11.46
C TYR A 10 -28.49 -9.69 10.92
N THR A 11 -29.09 -8.57 10.53
CA THR A 11 -28.35 -7.41 10.02
C THR A 11 -27.44 -6.83 11.09
N ASP A 12 -27.92 -6.74 12.33
CA ASP A 12 -27.12 -6.22 13.43
C ASP A 12 -25.93 -7.12 13.72
N VAL A 13 -26.11 -8.44 13.71
CA VAL A 13 -25.00 -9.38 13.92
C VAL A 13 -23.96 -9.25 12.81
N ALA A 14 -24.40 -9.17 11.56
CA ALA A 14 -23.48 -8.99 10.45
C ALA A 14 -22.71 -7.67 10.55
N SER A 15 -23.37 -6.60 10.98
CA SER A 15 -22.73 -5.29 11.18
C SER A 15 -21.72 -5.34 12.33
N GLU A 16 -22.06 -6.02 13.40
CA GLU A 16 -21.16 -6.18 14.54
C GLU A 16 -19.93 -6.99 14.16
N GLN A 17 -20.09 -8.05 13.38
CA GLN A 17 -18.98 -8.87 12.92
C GLN A 17 -18.05 -8.07 12.03
N MET A 18 -18.61 -7.25 11.12
CA MET A 18 -17.82 -6.38 10.26
C MET A 18 -17.06 -5.34 11.07
N ALA A 19 -17.73 -4.72 12.05
CA ALA A 19 -17.10 -3.74 12.91
C ALA A 19 -15.96 -4.35 13.72
N SER A 20 -16.15 -5.58 14.21
CA SER A 20 -15.10 -6.30 14.94
C SER A 20 -13.90 -6.61 14.05
N ALA A 21 -14.15 -7.05 12.81
CA ALA A 21 -13.08 -7.33 11.87
C ALA A 21 -12.28 -6.07 11.53
N LEU A 22 -12.96 -4.96 11.32
CA LEU A 22 -12.30 -3.68 11.05
C LEU A 22 -11.47 -3.20 12.24
N LYS A 23 -11.97 -3.43 13.45
CA LYS A 23 -11.24 -3.07 14.65
C LYS A 23 -9.96 -3.90 14.80
N ILE A 24 -10.05 -5.20 14.56
CA ILE A 24 -8.89 -6.09 14.62
C ILE A 24 -7.84 -5.63 13.61
N GLN A 25 -8.26 -5.31 12.40
CA GLN A 25 -7.36 -4.81 11.37
C GLN A 25 -6.69 -3.51 11.78
N ARG A 26 -7.47 -2.52 12.25
CA ARG A 26 -6.92 -1.23 12.69
C ARG A 26 -5.98 -1.38 13.86
N ASP A 27 -6.31 -2.24 14.82
CA ASP A 27 -5.45 -2.49 15.97
C ASP A 27 -4.13 -3.13 15.56
N ALA A 28 -4.15 -3.98 14.54
CA ALA A 28 -2.93 -4.59 14.00
C ALA A 28 -2.09 -3.59 13.22
N GLU A 29 -2.73 -2.67 12.50
CA GLU A 29 -2.03 -1.65 11.70
C GLU A 29 -1.41 -0.54 12.57
N ALA A 30 -2.05 -0.19 13.68
CA ALA A 30 -1.70 0.99 14.44
C ALA A 30 -0.23 1.03 14.90
N PRO A 31 0.34 -0.03 15.48
CA PRO A 31 1.75 0.02 15.91
C PRO A 31 2.70 0.11 14.72
N ILE A 32 2.35 -0.48 13.59
CA ILE A 32 3.17 -0.41 12.39
C ILE A 32 3.15 1.02 11.85
N ARG A 33 1.97 1.59 11.75
CA ARG A 33 1.78 2.96 11.28
C ARG A 33 2.55 3.94 12.15
N GLN A 34 2.47 3.76 13.46
CA GLN A 34 3.19 4.58 14.41
C GLN A 34 4.71 4.43 14.26
N ALA A 35 5.18 3.20 14.08
CA ALA A 35 6.61 2.96 13.89
C ALA A 35 7.13 3.64 12.63
N ILE A 36 6.37 3.59 11.54
CA ILE A 36 6.73 4.28 10.30
C ILE A 36 6.80 5.79 10.55
N GLN A 37 5.78 6.35 11.17
CA GLN A 37 5.67 7.80 11.36
C GLN A 37 6.66 8.36 12.37
N SER A 38 7.14 7.54 13.30
CA SER A 38 8.09 7.96 14.32
C SER A 38 9.55 7.71 13.97
N GLY A 39 9.81 7.26 12.73
CA GLY A 39 11.18 7.04 12.28
C GLY A 39 11.74 5.66 12.57
N GLY A 40 10.88 4.70 12.89
CA GLY A 40 11.30 3.32 13.14
C GLY A 40 11.84 2.61 11.92
N TYR A 41 11.57 3.14 10.73
CA TYR A 41 12.07 2.62 9.46
C TYR A 41 12.67 3.76 8.66
N PRO A 42 13.83 3.55 8.01
CA PRO A 42 14.39 4.60 7.16
C PRO A 42 13.45 4.89 6.01
N LEU A 43 13.20 6.16 5.75
CA LEU A 43 12.38 6.57 4.60
C LEU A 43 13.23 6.89 3.38
N GLU A 44 14.55 6.99 3.55
CA GLU A 44 15.45 7.24 2.43
C GLU A 44 15.36 6.11 1.41
N ILE A 45 15.24 6.50 0.15
CA ILE A 45 15.22 5.56 -0.95
C ILE A 45 16.57 4.89 -1.09
N ASN A 46 16.58 3.58 -1.22
CA ASN A 46 17.77 2.82 -1.57
C ASN A 46 17.95 2.93 -3.09
N PRO A 47 19.01 3.64 -3.57
CA PRO A 47 19.12 3.92 -4.99
C PRO A 47 19.26 2.68 -5.87
N GLU A 48 19.95 1.66 -5.39
CA GLU A 48 20.16 0.44 -6.16
C GLU A 48 18.86 -0.30 -6.39
N LYS A 49 18.06 -0.43 -5.34
CA LYS A 49 16.77 -1.11 -5.44
C LYS A 49 15.79 -0.29 -6.27
N GLN A 50 15.82 1.04 -6.12
CA GLN A 50 14.90 1.91 -6.83
C GLN A 50 15.22 1.98 -8.32
N ALA A 51 16.49 1.89 -8.69
CA ALA A 51 16.90 2.02 -10.10
C ALA A 51 16.17 1.06 -11.03
N ARG A 52 15.81 -0.11 -10.53
CA ARG A 52 15.11 -1.12 -11.33
C ARG A 52 13.74 -0.66 -11.79
N HIS A 53 13.17 0.34 -11.13
CA HIS A 53 11.81 0.82 -11.40
C HIS A 53 11.79 2.26 -11.92
N MET A 54 12.95 2.86 -12.19
CA MET A 54 13.01 4.24 -12.68
C MET A 54 13.11 4.28 -14.19
N ALA A 55 12.49 5.30 -14.79
CA ALA A 55 12.54 5.49 -16.24
C ALA A 55 14.00 5.62 -16.70
N GLY A 56 14.30 4.97 -17.83
CA GLY A 56 15.64 4.98 -18.39
C GLY A 56 16.59 3.94 -17.81
N MET A 57 16.26 3.38 -16.65
CA MET A 57 17.08 2.35 -16.00
C MET A 57 16.29 1.10 -15.72
N ALA A 58 15.02 1.10 -16.03
CA ALA A 58 14.13 -0.01 -15.74
C ALA A 58 14.45 -1.23 -16.60
N ILE A 59 14.23 -2.39 -16.01
CA ILE A 59 14.34 -3.65 -16.74
C ILE A 59 13.12 -3.77 -17.65
N PRO A 60 13.31 -4.11 -18.95
CA PRO A 60 12.20 -4.25 -19.86
C PRO A 60 11.12 -5.18 -19.32
N GLY A 61 9.86 -4.80 -19.51
CA GLY A 61 8.71 -5.56 -19.04
C GLY A 61 8.33 -5.33 -17.59
N ARG A 62 9.06 -4.50 -16.86
CA ARG A 62 8.73 -4.15 -15.49
C ARG A 62 8.07 -2.78 -15.42
N SER A 63 7.25 -2.61 -14.37
CA SER A 63 6.59 -1.35 -14.09
C SER A 63 7.60 -0.24 -13.76
N VAL A 64 7.27 0.98 -14.13
CA VAL A 64 8.24 2.09 -14.13
C VAL A 64 7.69 3.31 -13.43
N ILE A 65 8.50 3.91 -12.58
CA ILE A 65 8.29 5.24 -12.01
C ILE A 65 8.82 6.27 -13.01
N THR A 66 7.99 7.27 -13.35
CA THR A 66 8.36 8.30 -14.32
C THR A 66 8.65 9.66 -13.68
N VAL A 67 8.35 9.82 -12.39
CA VAL A 67 8.76 11.03 -11.66
C VAL A 67 10.22 10.88 -11.25
N SER A 68 10.86 11.98 -10.91
CA SER A 68 12.27 11.96 -10.50
C SER A 68 12.45 11.25 -9.16
N MET A 69 13.66 10.82 -8.87
CA MET A 69 14.01 10.24 -7.59
C MET A 69 13.70 11.22 -6.45
N GLU A 70 13.98 12.50 -6.67
CA GLU A 70 13.73 13.55 -5.67
C GLU A 70 12.23 13.72 -5.40
N GLU A 71 11.43 13.69 -6.45
CA GLU A 71 9.98 13.79 -6.29
C GLU A 71 9.42 12.54 -5.60
N LEU A 72 9.90 11.37 -5.96
CA LEU A 72 9.49 10.13 -5.32
C LEU A 72 9.82 10.17 -3.82
N GLN A 73 11.03 10.62 -3.48
CA GLN A 73 11.42 10.75 -2.07
C GLN A 73 10.50 11.70 -1.32
N ALA A 74 10.14 12.82 -1.94
CA ALA A 74 9.24 13.79 -1.32
C ALA A 74 7.85 13.19 -1.07
N ILE A 75 7.35 12.41 -2.02
CA ILE A 75 6.06 11.74 -1.86
C ILE A 75 6.10 10.73 -0.72
N ILE A 76 7.15 9.91 -0.67
CA ILE A 76 7.33 8.94 0.41
C ILE A 76 7.39 9.64 1.75
N ASN A 77 8.18 10.70 1.86
CA ASN A 77 8.31 11.45 3.11
C ASN A 77 6.97 12.02 3.58
N ALA A 78 6.16 12.49 2.65
CA ALA A 78 4.88 13.11 2.98
C ALA A 78 3.80 12.10 3.31
N LYS A 79 3.83 10.92 2.71
CA LYS A 79 2.72 9.98 2.76
C LYS A 79 2.98 8.71 3.57
N ALA A 80 4.22 8.43 3.92
CA ALA A 80 4.55 7.19 4.64
C ALA A 80 3.75 7.09 5.93
N GLY A 81 3.15 5.94 6.15
CA GLY A 81 2.31 5.68 7.31
C GLY A 81 0.85 6.06 7.13
N SER A 82 0.48 6.70 6.00
CA SER A 82 -0.89 7.16 5.77
C SER A 82 -1.69 6.24 4.83
N GLY A 83 -1.04 5.27 4.24
CA GLY A 83 -1.67 4.43 3.23
C GLY A 83 -2.21 3.12 3.77
N LYS A 84 -2.32 2.16 2.88
CA LYS A 84 -2.77 0.83 3.27
C LYS A 84 -1.58 -0.02 3.71
N ILE A 85 -1.58 -0.40 4.96
CA ILE A 85 -0.58 -1.29 5.53
C ILE A 85 -0.91 -2.71 5.10
N ASN A 86 0.02 -3.39 4.44
CA ASN A 86 -0.21 -4.74 3.92
C ASN A 86 0.12 -5.77 4.98
N LEU A 87 -0.93 -6.35 5.54
CA LEU A 87 -0.82 -7.41 6.53
C LEU A 87 -1.08 -8.77 5.89
N THR A 88 -0.63 -9.83 6.55
CA THR A 88 -1.05 -11.17 6.19
C THR A 88 -2.55 -11.32 6.42
N ASP A 89 -3.16 -12.34 5.82
CA ASP A 89 -4.61 -12.52 5.89
C ASP A 89 -5.13 -12.70 7.31
N ASP A 90 -4.31 -13.23 8.21
CA ASP A 90 -4.65 -13.40 9.62
C ASP A 90 -4.33 -12.16 10.48
N PHE A 91 -3.86 -11.08 9.85
CA PHE A 91 -3.47 -9.82 10.49
C PHE A 91 -2.33 -9.95 11.52
N LYS A 92 -1.58 -11.06 11.50
CA LYS A 92 -0.54 -11.29 12.50
C LYS A 92 0.82 -10.73 12.11
N LYS A 93 1.06 -10.58 10.82
CA LYS A 93 2.36 -10.11 10.33
C LYS A 93 2.21 -9.03 9.30
N TRP A 94 3.14 -8.11 9.31
CA TRP A 94 3.26 -7.07 8.28
C TRP A 94 4.17 -7.59 7.16
N LYS A 95 3.74 -7.38 5.93
CA LYS A 95 4.52 -7.77 4.75
C LYS A 95 5.59 -6.74 4.40
N ASN A 96 5.84 -5.78 5.28
CA ASN A 96 6.83 -4.71 5.10
C ASN A 96 6.56 -3.83 3.89
N THR A 97 5.30 -3.73 3.48
CA THR A 97 4.89 -2.86 2.38
C THR A 97 3.67 -2.05 2.76
N GLU A 98 3.55 -0.91 2.10
CA GLU A 98 2.42 0.00 2.26
C GLU A 98 2.07 0.57 0.90
N ILE A 99 0.78 0.73 0.61
CA ILE A 99 0.36 1.38 -0.62
C ILE A 99 -0.16 2.76 -0.30
N ILE A 100 0.47 3.77 -0.89
CA ILE A 100 0.11 5.17 -0.68
C ILE A 100 -0.47 5.75 -1.97
N ASP A 101 -1.34 6.74 -1.82
CA ASP A 101 -1.86 7.52 -2.93
C ASP A 101 -0.91 8.69 -3.17
N ALA A 102 -0.32 8.73 -4.35
CA ALA A 102 0.61 9.80 -4.69
C ALA A 102 -0.09 11.12 -5.06
N GLY A 103 -1.39 11.07 -5.32
CA GLY A 103 -2.16 12.25 -5.68
C GLY A 103 -1.99 12.71 -7.12
N LYS A 104 -1.18 12.02 -7.89
CA LYS A 104 -0.89 12.34 -9.30
C LYS A 104 -0.35 11.12 -10.01
N GLU A 105 -0.24 11.18 -11.32
CA GLU A 105 0.40 10.11 -12.08
C GLU A 105 1.89 10.07 -11.75
N ILE A 106 2.38 8.88 -11.43
CA ILE A 106 3.79 8.69 -11.03
C ILE A 106 4.49 7.63 -11.87
N GLY A 107 3.80 7.00 -12.77
CA GLY A 107 4.39 5.97 -13.59
C GLY A 107 3.34 5.08 -14.21
N TYR A 108 3.74 3.88 -14.55
CA TYR A 108 2.82 2.90 -15.13
C TYR A 108 3.19 1.49 -14.72
N THR A 109 2.19 0.62 -14.75
CA THR A 109 2.38 -0.81 -14.51
C THR A 109 2.19 -1.57 -15.82
N ILE A 110 2.85 -2.73 -15.89
CA ILE A 110 2.75 -3.63 -17.02
C ILE A 110 2.29 -4.98 -16.48
N ASN A 111 1.18 -5.50 -17.02
CA ASN A 111 0.69 -6.81 -16.58
C ASN A 111 1.32 -7.94 -17.40
N ARG A 112 0.92 -9.17 -17.12
CA ARG A 112 1.46 -10.35 -17.81
C ARG A 112 1.20 -10.33 -19.31
N ASN A 113 0.12 -9.70 -19.72
CA ASN A 113 -0.25 -9.62 -21.14
C ASN A 113 0.44 -8.47 -21.85
N GLY A 114 1.24 -7.69 -21.15
CA GLY A 114 1.89 -6.52 -21.71
C GLY A 114 1.04 -5.27 -21.71
N ASP A 115 -0.16 -5.33 -21.11
CA ASP A 115 -1.03 -4.14 -21.03
C ASP A 115 -0.44 -3.15 -20.03
N ILE A 116 -0.52 -1.87 -20.41
CA ILE A 116 0.03 -0.77 -19.63
C ILE A 116 -1.10 -0.01 -18.95
N MET A 117 -0.96 0.27 -17.66
CA MET A 117 -1.92 1.06 -16.91
C MET A 117 -1.19 2.17 -16.17
N ILE A 118 -1.74 3.37 -16.23
CA ILE A 118 -1.21 4.52 -15.49
C ILE A 118 -1.33 4.25 -14.02
N ALA A 119 -0.29 4.58 -13.28
CA ALA A 119 -0.24 4.41 -11.83
C ALA A 119 -0.30 5.76 -11.13
N ARG A 120 -1.15 5.85 -10.12
CA ARG A 120 -1.28 7.01 -9.25
C ARG A 120 -0.96 6.65 -7.80
N SER A 121 -0.64 5.41 -7.56
CA SER A 121 -0.28 4.90 -6.24
C SER A 121 1.10 4.28 -6.28
N ILE A 122 1.72 4.23 -5.12
CA ILE A 122 3.07 3.68 -4.95
C ILE A 122 3.00 2.62 -3.87
N LYS A 123 3.56 1.46 -4.16
CA LYS A 123 3.78 0.44 -3.15
C LYS A 123 5.18 0.65 -2.59
N ILE A 124 5.25 1.07 -1.34
CA ILE A 124 6.52 1.29 -0.66
C ILE A 124 6.96 -0.02 -0.04
N HIS A 125 8.19 -0.43 -0.32
CA HIS A 125 8.85 -1.56 0.32
C HIS A 125 9.79 -1.02 1.38
N TYR A 126 9.54 -1.39 2.63
CA TYR A 126 10.36 -0.97 3.76
C TYR A 126 11.42 -1.99 4.08
N SER A 127 12.61 -1.54 4.38
CA SER A 127 13.69 -2.42 4.86
C SER A 127 14.69 -1.61 5.68
N LYS A 128 15.60 -2.30 6.36
CA LYS A 128 16.62 -1.63 7.16
C LYS A 128 17.61 -0.82 6.32
N SER A 129 17.73 -1.15 5.03
CA SER A 129 18.63 -0.48 4.11
C SER A 129 17.98 0.67 3.35
N GLY A 130 16.74 1.01 3.69
CA GLY A 130 15.99 2.07 3.04
C GLY A 130 14.76 1.54 2.33
N THR A 131 14.05 2.44 1.68
CA THR A 131 12.82 2.11 0.96
C THR A 131 13.06 2.01 -0.53
N HIS A 132 12.11 1.44 -1.24
CA HIS A 132 11.95 1.69 -2.66
C HIS A 132 10.48 1.66 -3.01
N GLY A 133 10.10 2.40 -4.04
CA GLY A 133 8.72 2.53 -4.47
C GLY A 133 8.49 1.88 -5.82
N VAL A 134 7.43 1.09 -5.89
CA VAL A 134 7.00 0.43 -7.13
C VAL A 134 5.65 1.02 -7.51
N PRO A 135 5.44 1.36 -8.81
CA PRO A 135 4.13 1.87 -9.20
C PRO A 135 3.07 0.82 -8.95
N PHE A 136 1.92 1.28 -8.51
CA PHE A 136 0.79 0.41 -8.24
C PHE A 136 -0.45 1.02 -8.89
N SER A 137 -0.99 0.36 -9.88
CA SER A 137 -2.17 0.82 -10.57
C SER A 137 -3.41 0.10 -10.07
N GLY A 138 -3.30 -0.62 -9.03
CA GLY A 138 -4.11 -1.60 -8.51
C GLY A 138 -5.53 -1.43 -8.41
N ARG A 139 -6.05 -2.32 -9.05
CA ARG A 139 -7.17 -2.92 -8.53
C ARG A 139 -6.73 -3.79 -7.45
N TRP A 140 -7.33 -3.59 -6.33
CA TRP A 140 -7.15 -4.51 -5.25
C TRP A 140 -7.64 -5.85 -5.69
N LYS A 141 -6.86 -6.85 -5.45
CA LYS A 141 -7.33 -8.18 -5.68
C LYS A 141 -8.58 -8.39 -4.90
N LYS A 142 -9.54 -8.81 -5.59
CA LYS A 142 -10.79 -9.13 -4.94
C LYS A 142 -10.79 -10.51 -4.38
#